data_17855d83e4227a686fa07d7b35ee2729
#
_entry.id   17855d83e4227a686fa07d7b35ee2729
#
_cell.length_a   1.000
_cell.length_b   1.000
_cell.length_c   1.000
_cell.angle_alpha   90.00
_cell.angle_beta   90.00
_cell.angle_gamma   90.00
#
_symmetry.space_group_name_H-M   'P 1'
#
loop_
_entity.id
_entity.type
_entity.pdbx_description
1 polymer ?
#
loop_
_entity_poly.entity_id
_entity_poly.type
_entity_poly.pdbx_seq_one_letter_code
_entity_poly.pdbx_strand_id
1 'polypeptide(L)'
;MSRILIVEDEPRLSQLMADYLQHAHFHTEQTDSARTTMALAKEERFQAILLDLMLPDGDGMEVCKAIRRHSQVPTLMVTARVDEVDRLLGLELGADDYICKPFSPREVVARVKAVLRRANPQPDSAGPTLTLDDERYEAVMGTQRVALTAIEFALLATLSRHPGRIWSRDQLMDEIYQDHRVVSDRTIDSHIKRLRKKFREVTDEFDAIETLYGVGYRYTE
;
A
#
# COMPACT_ATOMS: atom_id res chain seq x y z
N MET A 1 10.32 -16.05 -6.25
CA MET A 1 9.93 -14.74 -6.85
C MET A 1 8.46 -14.79 -7.19
N SER A 2 7.70 -13.77 -6.81
CA SER A 2 6.25 -13.73 -7.05
C SER A 2 5.94 -13.44 -8.51
N ARG A 3 4.93 -14.14 -9.06
CA ARG A 3 4.49 -14.03 -10.46
C ARG A 3 3.17 -13.28 -10.52
N ILE A 4 3.10 -12.26 -11.35
CA ILE A 4 1.95 -11.37 -11.52
C ILE A 4 1.39 -11.56 -12.93
N LEU A 5 0.09 -11.78 -13.06
CA LEU A 5 -0.61 -11.75 -14.33
C LEU A 5 -1.10 -10.33 -14.60
N ILE A 6 -0.80 -9.81 -15.78
CA ILE A 6 -1.28 -8.50 -16.26
C ILE A 6 -2.29 -8.78 -17.37
N VAL A 7 -3.52 -8.31 -17.17
CA VAL A 7 -4.62 -8.44 -18.09
C VAL A 7 -5.02 -7.05 -18.57
N GLU A 8 -4.54 -6.68 -19.78
CA GLU A 8 -4.66 -5.33 -20.32
C GLU A 8 -4.62 -5.39 -21.84
N ASP A 9 -5.61 -4.79 -22.50
CA ASP A 9 -5.74 -4.82 -23.97
C ASP A 9 -4.89 -3.75 -24.67
N GLU A 10 -4.43 -2.72 -23.95
CA GLU A 10 -3.49 -1.73 -24.50
C GLU A 10 -2.04 -2.22 -24.34
N PRO A 11 -1.35 -2.65 -25.46
CA PRO A 11 -0.03 -3.28 -25.36
C PRO A 11 1.04 -2.38 -24.73
N ARG A 12 0.95 -1.06 -24.95
CA ARG A 12 1.91 -0.10 -24.39
C ARG A 12 1.76 0.01 -22.88
N LEU A 13 0.53 0.03 -22.38
CA LEU A 13 0.25 0.12 -20.96
C LEU A 13 0.59 -1.19 -20.25
N SER A 14 0.25 -2.33 -20.85
CA SER A 14 0.63 -3.66 -20.40
C SER A 14 2.14 -3.79 -20.25
N GLN A 15 2.92 -3.40 -21.27
CA GLN A 15 4.37 -3.43 -21.23
C GLN A 15 4.95 -2.50 -20.18
N LEU A 16 4.41 -1.27 -20.04
CA LEU A 16 4.84 -0.32 -19.04
C LEU A 16 4.66 -0.88 -17.61
N MET A 17 3.51 -1.48 -17.32
CA MET A 17 3.28 -2.13 -16.02
C MET A 17 4.25 -3.29 -15.79
N ALA A 18 4.48 -4.11 -16.82
CA ALA A 18 5.41 -5.22 -16.75
C ALA A 18 6.84 -4.76 -16.42
N ASP A 19 7.34 -3.74 -17.12
CA ASP A 19 8.69 -3.20 -16.89
C ASP A 19 8.87 -2.72 -15.45
N TYR A 20 7.91 -1.96 -14.90
CA TYR A 20 8.00 -1.48 -13.52
C TYR A 20 7.89 -2.60 -12.49
N LEU A 21 7.06 -3.61 -12.72
CA LEU A 21 6.96 -4.78 -11.85
C LEU A 21 8.22 -5.64 -11.91
N GLN A 22 8.83 -5.82 -13.09
CA GLN A 22 10.10 -6.54 -13.25
C GLN A 22 11.25 -5.82 -12.53
N HIS A 23 11.33 -4.48 -12.62
CA HIS A 23 12.28 -3.69 -11.85
C HIS A 23 12.07 -3.82 -10.33
N ALA A 24 10.84 -4.13 -9.91
CA ALA A 24 10.52 -4.42 -8.52
C ALA A 24 10.68 -5.91 -8.14
N HIS A 25 11.37 -6.70 -8.99
CA HIS A 25 11.69 -8.12 -8.82
C HIS A 25 10.49 -9.07 -8.85
N PHE A 26 9.42 -8.71 -9.58
CA PHE A 26 8.32 -9.61 -9.90
C PHE A 26 8.53 -10.26 -11.27
N HIS A 27 8.07 -11.50 -11.44
CA HIS A 27 7.88 -12.08 -12.76
C HIS A 27 6.51 -11.68 -13.29
N THR A 28 6.42 -11.32 -14.55
CA THR A 28 5.16 -10.90 -15.16
C THR A 28 4.80 -11.79 -16.33
N GLU A 29 3.51 -12.05 -16.49
CA GLU A 29 2.92 -12.65 -17.69
C GLU A 29 1.78 -11.73 -18.15
N GLN A 30 1.60 -11.56 -19.46
CA GLN A 30 0.67 -10.60 -20.01
C GLN A 30 -0.35 -11.33 -20.90
N THR A 31 -1.61 -10.87 -20.86
CA THR A 31 -2.68 -11.28 -21.76
C THR A 31 -3.67 -10.13 -21.96
N ASP A 32 -4.34 -10.10 -23.09
CA ASP A 32 -5.39 -9.15 -23.45
C ASP A 32 -6.80 -9.80 -23.45
N SER A 33 -6.91 -11.06 -23.02
CA SER A 33 -8.09 -11.89 -23.18
C SER A 33 -8.70 -12.33 -21.85
N ALA A 34 -9.99 -12.03 -21.67
CA ALA A 34 -10.79 -12.50 -20.55
C ALA A 34 -10.81 -14.03 -20.46
N ARG A 35 -10.95 -14.70 -21.62
CA ARG A 35 -10.98 -16.17 -21.71
C ARG A 35 -9.66 -16.78 -21.26
N THR A 36 -8.53 -16.24 -21.74
CA THR A 36 -7.19 -16.68 -21.36
C THR A 36 -6.95 -16.47 -19.88
N THR A 37 -7.38 -15.32 -19.33
CA THR A 37 -7.27 -14.99 -17.91
C THR A 37 -7.98 -16.05 -17.03
N MET A 38 -9.21 -16.43 -17.37
CA MET A 38 -9.96 -17.43 -16.63
C MET A 38 -9.28 -18.82 -16.65
N ALA A 39 -8.59 -19.16 -17.74
CA ALA A 39 -7.82 -20.41 -17.83
C ALA A 39 -6.57 -20.33 -16.94
N LEU A 40 -5.78 -19.27 -17.06
CA LEU A 40 -4.54 -19.07 -16.32
C LEU A 40 -4.76 -18.92 -14.81
N ALA A 41 -5.85 -18.30 -14.38
CA ALA A 41 -6.16 -18.13 -12.97
C ALA A 41 -6.41 -19.47 -12.23
N LYS A 42 -6.73 -20.54 -12.95
CA LYS A 42 -6.90 -21.89 -12.39
C LYS A 42 -5.58 -22.62 -12.12
N GLU A 43 -4.49 -22.14 -12.70
CA GLU A 43 -3.19 -22.80 -12.59
C GLU A 43 -2.49 -22.52 -11.24
N GLU A 44 -3.08 -21.69 -10.36
CA GLU A 44 -2.59 -21.36 -9.00
C GLU A 44 -1.12 -20.89 -8.93
N ARG A 45 -0.57 -20.46 -10.08
CA ARG A 45 0.84 -20.06 -10.20
C ARG A 45 1.06 -18.55 -10.04
N PHE A 46 -0.02 -17.77 -10.01
CA PHE A 46 0.05 -16.33 -9.84
C PHE A 46 -0.23 -15.95 -8.39
N GLN A 47 0.53 -14.99 -7.90
CA GLN A 47 0.36 -14.42 -6.56
C GLN A 47 -0.50 -13.16 -6.58
N ALA A 48 -0.67 -12.51 -7.74
CA ALA A 48 -1.66 -11.46 -7.95
C ALA A 48 -2.03 -11.34 -9.43
N ILE A 49 -3.19 -10.74 -9.70
CA ILE A 49 -3.70 -10.41 -11.04
C ILE A 49 -3.98 -8.91 -11.09
N LEU A 50 -3.42 -8.21 -12.08
CA LEU A 50 -3.85 -6.88 -12.49
C LEU A 50 -4.86 -7.05 -13.62
N LEU A 51 -6.09 -6.56 -13.45
CA LEU A 51 -7.20 -6.86 -14.34
C LEU A 51 -7.87 -5.57 -14.82
N ASP A 52 -7.77 -5.30 -16.13
CA ASP A 52 -8.64 -4.28 -16.72
C ASP A 52 -10.09 -4.78 -16.80
N LEU A 53 -11.01 -3.87 -16.60
CA LEU A 53 -12.45 -4.13 -16.73
C LEU A 53 -12.93 -4.10 -18.17
N MET A 54 -12.22 -3.38 -19.05
CA MET A 54 -12.62 -3.17 -20.44
C MET A 54 -11.78 -4.05 -21.38
N LEU A 55 -12.07 -5.35 -21.42
CA LEU A 55 -11.40 -6.28 -22.30
C LEU A 55 -12.18 -6.48 -23.60
N PRO A 56 -11.51 -6.74 -24.73
CA PRO A 56 -12.16 -6.88 -26.04
C PRO A 56 -13.07 -8.08 -26.15
N ASP A 57 -12.85 -9.12 -25.34
CA ASP A 57 -13.58 -10.40 -25.38
C ASP A 57 -14.41 -10.67 -24.11
N GLY A 58 -14.57 -9.68 -23.20
CA GLY A 58 -15.38 -9.85 -22.00
C GLY A 58 -15.29 -8.71 -20.99
N ASP A 59 -16.21 -8.70 -20.03
CA ASP A 59 -16.19 -7.74 -18.91
C ASP A 59 -15.28 -8.25 -17.80
N GLY A 60 -14.28 -7.45 -17.37
CA GLY A 60 -13.37 -7.79 -16.30
C GLY A 60 -14.04 -8.00 -14.94
N MET A 61 -15.20 -7.40 -14.69
CA MET A 61 -15.99 -7.68 -13.48
C MET A 61 -16.49 -9.13 -13.45
N GLU A 62 -17.00 -9.62 -14.57
CA GLU A 62 -17.43 -11.03 -14.69
C GLU A 62 -16.21 -11.99 -14.62
N VAL A 63 -15.06 -11.58 -15.16
CA VAL A 63 -13.80 -12.32 -15.02
C VAL A 63 -13.40 -12.42 -13.55
N CYS A 64 -13.41 -11.31 -12.80
CA CYS A 64 -13.08 -11.29 -11.37
C CYS A 64 -14.03 -12.21 -10.59
N LYS A 65 -15.32 -12.09 -10.81
CA LYS A 65 -16.34 -12.95 -10.20
C LYS A 65 -16.16 -14.43 -10.52
N ALA A 66 -15.77 -14.76 -11.76
CA ALA A 66 -15.46 -16.13 -12.16
C ALA A 66 -14.20 -16.66 -11.47
N ILE A 67 -13.15 -15.84 -11.35
CA ILE A 67 -11.92 -16.19 -10.61
C ILE A 67 -12.25 -16.50 -9.15
N ARG A 68 -13.04 -15.66 -8.47
CA ARG A 68 -13.40 -15.83 -7.06
C ARG A 68 -14.14 -17.12 -6.73
N ARG A 69 -14.80 -17.73 -7.71
CA ARG A 69 -15.47 -19.04 -7.52
C ARG A 69 -14.47 -20.20 -7.31
N HIS A 70 -13.23 -20.01 -7.73
CA HIS A 70 -12.22 -21.09 -7.78
C HIS A 70 -10.89 -20.74 -7.14
N SER A 71 -10.59 -19.43 -6.95
CA SER A 71 -9.31 -18.95 -6.46
C SER A 71 -9.45 -17.74 -5.56
N GLN A 72 -8.60 -17.66 -4.55
CA GLN A 72 -8.43 -16.49 -3.69
C GLN A 72 -7.22 -15.63 -4.12
N VAL A 73 -6.73 -15.82 -5.35
CA VAL A 73 -5.60 -15.03 -5.86
C VAL A 73 -5.91 -13.54 -5.79
N PRO A 74 -5.06 -12.73 -5.15
CA PRO A 74 -5.25 -11.30 -5.06
C PRO A 74 -5.47 -10.66 -6.44
N THR A 75 -6.56 -9.89 -6.59
CA THR A 75 -6.95 -9.27 -7.86
C THR A 75 -7.12 -7.78 -7.68
N LEU A 76 -6.33 -7.01 -8.40
CA LEU A 76 -6.40 -5.54 -8.44
C LEU A 76 -7.04 -5.12 -9.76
N MET A 77 -8.14 -4.40 -9.70
CA MET A 77 -8.78 -3.82 -10.88
C MET A 77 -8.05 -2.56 -11.33
N VAL A 78 -7.72 -2.46 -12.61
CA VAL A 78 -7.00 -1.32 -13.20
C VAL A 78 -7.81 -0.81 -14.40
N THR A 79 -8.52 0.30 -14.26
CA THR A 79 -9.52 0.68 -15.27
C THR A 79 -9.74 2.19 -15.39
N ALA A 80 -10.27 2.62 -16.54
CA ALA A 80 -10.71 3.99 -16.77
C ALA A 80 -12.08 4.32 -16.14
N ARG A 81 -12.82 3.31 -15.62
CA ARG A 81 -14.09 3.55 -14.92
C ARG A 81 -13.79 4.20 -13.56
N VAL A 82 -14.22 5.44 -13.38
CA VAL A 82 -13.94 6.25 -12.19
C VAL A 82 -15.15 6.43 -11.29
N ASP A 83 -16.32 5.92 -11.70
CA ASP A 83 -17.54 6.06 -10.94
C ASP A 83 -17.45 5.32 -9.60
N GLU A 84 -17.90 5.98 -8.54
CA GLU A 84 -17.89 5.44 -7.18
C GLU A 84 -18.67 4.13 -7.10
N VAL A 85 -19.76 4.01 -7.86
CA VAL A 85 -20.61 2.82 -7.94
C VAL A 85 -19.84 1.63 -8.53
N ASP A 86 -19.10 1.84 -9.63
CA ASP A 86 -18.30 0.78 -10.26
C ASP A 86 -17.18 0.31 -9.34
N ARG A 87 -16.56 1.25 -8.61
CA ARG A 87 -15.50 0.94 -7.62
C ARG A 87 -16.04 0.14 -6.44
N LEU A 88 -17.19 0.53 -5.88
CA LEU A 88 -17.82 -0.21 -4.78
C LEU A 88 -18.25 -1.60 -5.23
N LEU A 89 -18.85 -1.71 -6.41
CA LEU A 89 -19.26 -2.98 -6.99
C LEU A 89 -18.05 -3.91 -7.24
N GLY A 90 -16.94 -3.37 -7.76
CA GLY A 90 -15.71 -4.15 -7.97
C GLY A 90 -15.18 -4.76 -6.67
N LEU A 91 -15.18 -3.98 -5.58
CA LEU A 91 -14.76 -4.45 -4.26
C LEU A 91 -15.74 -5.47 -3.67
N GLU A 92 -17.05 -5.26 -3.82
CA GLU A 92 -18.09 -6.22 -3.39
C GLU A 92 -18.00 -7.55 -4.15
N LEU A 93 -17.61 -7.53 -5.42
CA LEU A 93 -17.39 -8.72 -6.25
C LEU A 93 -16.08 -9.47 -5.91
N GLY A 94 -15.29 -8.93 -4.97
CA GLY A 94 -14.13 -9.60 -4.41
C GLY A 94 -12.80 -9.13 -4.95
N ALA A 95 -12.72 -7.95 -5.58
CA ALA A 95 -11.42 -7.31 -5.85
C ALA A 95 -10.75 -6.87 -4.53
N ASP A 96 -9.43 -7.03 -4.45
CA ASP A 96 -8.65 -6.65 -3.26
C ASP A 96 -8.22 -5.18 -3.28
N ASP A 97 -8.18 -4.56 -4.47
CA ASP A 97 -7.90 -3.14 -4.65
C ASP A 97 -8.41 -2.66 -6.02
N TYR A 98 -8.45 -1.33 -6.19
CA TYR A 98 -8.96 -0.67 -7.40
C TYR A 98 -8.07 0.52 -7.75
N ILE A 99 -7.60 0.57 -9.00
CA ILE A 99 -6.70 1.60 -9.52
C ILE A 99 -7.39 2.28 -10.71
N CYS A 100 -7.60 3.59 -10.62
CA CYS A 100 -8.19 4.37 -11.72
C CYS A 100 -7.11 4.82 -12.70
N LYS A 101 -7.35 4.67 -14.00
CA LYS A 101 -6.57 5.30 -15.07
C LYS A 101 -6.95 6.81 -15.16
N PRO A 102 -5.99 7.75 -15.31
CA PRO A 102 -4.55 7.55 -15.42
C PRO A 102 -3.89 7.35 -14.05
N PHE A 103 -2.92 6.45 -13.97
CA PHE A 103 -2.16 6.14 -12.75
C PHE A 103 -0.64 6.28 -12.96
N SER A 104 0.10 6.38 -11.87
CA SER A 104 1.54 6.24 -11.90
C SER A 104 1.93 4.75 -11.86
N PRO A 105 2.85 4.26 -12.74
CA PRO A 105 3.32 2.89 -12.66
C PRO A 105 3.93 2.52 -11.30
N ARG A 106 4.49 3.50 -10.58
CA ARG A 106 4.97 3.31 -9.20
C ARG A 106 3.82 3.04 -8.22
N GLU A 107 2.64 3.62 -8.46
CA GLU A 107 1.44 3.34 -7.68
C GLU A 107 1.02 1.88 -7.84
N VAL A 108 1.01 1.36 -9.07
CA VAL A 108 0.69 -0.05 -9.33
C VAL A 108 1.61 -0.97 -8.54
N VAL A 109 2.94 -0.73 -8.58
CA VAL A 109 3.92 -1.52 -7.82
C VAL A 109 3.65 -1.46 -6.31
N ALA A 110 3.37 -0.26 -5.77
CA ALA A 110 3.09 -0.09 -4.34
C ALA A 110 1.83 -0.85 -3.91
N ARG A 111 0.76 -0.78 -4.71
CA ARG A 111 -0.50 -1.48 -4.45
C ARG A 111 -0.37 -3.00 -4.57
N VAL A 112 0.34 -3.50 -5.58
CA VAL A 112 0.67 -4.94 -5.71
C VAL A 112 1.39 -5.43 -4.47
N LYS A 113 2.43 -4.72 -4.01
CA LYS A 113 3.14 -5.08 -2.77
C LYS A 113 2.22 -5.10 -1.56
N ALA A 114 1.33 -4.10 -1.41
CA ALA A 114 0.40 -4.02 -0.30
C ALA A 114 -0.62 -5.16 -0.29
N VAL A 115 -1.14 -5.54 -1.45
CA VAL A 115 -2.12 -6.63 -1.58
C VAL A 115 -1.45 -7.99 -1.33
N LEU A 116 -0.24 -8.22 -1.88
CA LEU A 116 0.52 -9.44 -1.63
C LEU A 116 0.87 -9.63 -0.15
N ARG A 117 1.22 -8.57 0.56
CA ARG A 117 1.48 -8.58 1.99
C ARG A 117 0.24 -8.99 2.79
N ARG A 118 -0.95 -8.49 2.41
CA ARG A 118 -2.23 -8.87 3.05
C ARG A 118 -2.62 -10.33 2.78
N ALA A 119 -2.38 -10.80 1.56
CA ALA A 119 -2.73 -12.16 1.14
C ALA A 119 -1.79 -13.24 1.71
N ASN A 120 -0.52 -12.90 1.91
CA ASN A 120 0.48 -13.76 2.53
C ASN A 120 1.13 -13.02 3.71
N PRO A 121 0.52 -13.03 4.89
CA PRO A 121 1.18 -12.55 6.10
C PRO A 121 2.29 -13.54 6.47
N GLN A 122 3.40 -13.49 5.73
CA GLN A 122 4.61 -14.20 6.16
C GLN A 122 5.23 -13.41 7.31
N PRO A 123 5.50 -14.05 8.46
CA PRO A 123 6.15 -13.37 9.57
C PRO A 123 7.54 -12.82 9.22
N ASP A 124 8.14 -13.25 8.10
CA ASP A 124 9.49 -12.87 7.68
C ASP A 124 9.56 -11.85 6.52
N SER A 125 8.44 -11.44 5.90
CA SER A 125 8.43 -10.46 4.80
C SER A 125 7.79 -9.11 5.18
N ALA A 126 7.32 -8.99 6.40
CA ALA A 126 7.12 -7.70 7.02
C ALA A 126 8.53 -7.18 7.38
N GLY A 127 8.98 -6.11 6.78
CA GLY A 127 9.91 -5.22 7.49
C GLY A 127 9.36 -5.07 8.91
N PRO A 128 10.18 -4.88 9.93
CA PRO A 128 9.81 -5.06 11.32
C PRO A 128 8.49 -4.31 11.60
N THR A 129 7.42 -5.07 11.81
CA THR A 129 6.08 -4.50 12.06
C THR A 129 6.18 -3.61 13.28
N LEU A 130 5.87 -2.33 13.07
CA LEU A 130 5.85 -1.36 14.16
C LEU A 130 4.64 -1.68 15.06
N THR A 131 4.91 -2.06 16.29
CA THR A 131 3.90 -2.12 17.35
C THR A 131 4.20 -1.08 18.42
N LEU A 132 3.17 -0.50 18.99
CA LEU A 132 3.29 0.55 20.02
C LEU A 132 2.80 0.02 21.35
N ASP A 133 3.63 0.15 22.38
CA ASP A 133 3.32 -0.16 23.77
C ASP A 133 3.05 1.16 24.51
N ASP A 134 1.77 1.46 24.73
CA ASP A 134 1.31 2.71 25.34
C ASP A 134 1.56 2.77 26.87
N GLU A 135 1.64 1.62 27.53
CA GLU A 135 1.99 1.58 28.96
C GLU A 135 3.45 1.96 29.21
N ARG A 136 4.34 1.62 28.24
CA ARG A 136 5.79 1.84 28.38
C ARG A 136 6.31 2.99 27.52
N TYR A 137 5.47 3.57 26.68
CA TYR A 137 5.89 4.53 25.66
C TYR A 137 7.03 3.98 24.79
N GLU A 138 6.91 2.73 24.36
CA GLU A 138 7.89 2.06 23.52
C GLU A 138 7.30 1.76 22.14
N ALA A 139 8.16 1.87 21.14
CA ALA A 139 7.90 1.33 19.81
C ALA A 139 8.72 0.03 19.65
N VAL A 140 8.09 -1.03 19.16
CA VAL A 140 8.74 -2.32 18.92
C VAL A 140 8.76 -2.59 17.42
N MET A 141 9.93 -2.84 16.87
CA MET A 141 10.16 -3.22 15.47
C MET A 141 10.89 -4.57 15.43
N GLY A 142 10.17 -5.63 15.10
CA GLY A 142 10.73 -6.98 15.20
C GLY A 142 11.16 -7.31 16.63
N THR A 143 12.45 -7.49 16.86
CA THR A 143 13.05 -7.72 18.20
C THR A 143 13.57 -6.45 18.87
N GLN A 144 13.58 -5.32 18.16
CA GLN A 144 14.15 -4.06 18.65
C GLN A 144 13.09 -3.23 19.36
N ARG A 145 13.49 -2.58 20.47
CA ARG A 145 12.64 -1.69 21.26
C ARG A 145 13.23 -0.29 21.25
N VAL A 146 12.40 0.70 20.98
CA VAL A 146 12.76 2.11 20.96
C VAL A 146 11.96 2.85 22.01
N ALA A 147 12.62 3.32 23.06
CA ALA A 147 11.99 4.14 24.08
C ALA A 147 11.68 5.55 23.55
N LEU A 148 10.43 5.97 23.68
CA LEU A 148 9.93 7.25 23.19
C LEU A 148 9.52 8.14 24.36
N THR A 149 9.62 9.46 24.16
CA THR A 149 8.92 10.39 25.04
C THR A 149 7.40 10.35 24.76
N ALA A 150 6.56 10.80 25.70
CA ALA A 150 5.10 10.82 25.50
C ALA A 150 4.69 11.55 24.20
N ILE A 151 5.38 12.65 23.85
CA ILE A 151 5.11 13.40 22.63
C ILE A 151 5.55 12.64 21.38
N GLU A 152 6.71 12.02 21.38
CA GLU A 152 7.21 11.20 20.28
C GLU A 152 6.31 9.98 20.07
N PHE A 153 5.81 9.39 21.14
CA PHE A 153 4.87 8.27 21.08
C PHE A 153 3.53 8.71 20.48
N ALA A 154 2.93 9.79 20.98
CA ALA A 154 1.68 10.32 20.47
C ALA A 154 1.80 10.67 18.98
N LEU A 155 2.90 11.30 18.57
CA LEU A 155 3.18 11.65 17.18
C LEU A 155 3.29 10.41 16.28
N LEU A 156 4.04 9.40 16.70
CA LEU A 156 4.18 8.15 15.97
C LEU A 156 2.85 7.38 15.91
N ALA A 157 2.10 7.34 17.01
CA ALA A 157 0.80 6.69 17.08
C ALA A 157 -0.22 7.35 16.15
N THR A 158 -0.28 8.69 16.12
CA THR A 158 -1.16 9.44 15.21
C THR A 158 -0.83 9.14 13.75
N LEU A 159 0.44 9.16 13.41
CA LEU A 159 0.89 8.91 12.04
C LEU A 159 0.65 7.46 11.61
N SER A 160 1.01 6.48 12.45
CA SER A 160 0.94 5.05 12.10
C SER A 160 -0.49 4.47 12.13
N ARG A 161 -1.44 5.07 12.88
CA ARG A 161 -2.86 4.66 12.85
C ARG A 161 -3.54 4.90 11.51
N HIS A 162 -3.00 5.81 10.70
CA HIS A 162 -3.57 6.17 9.40
C HIS A 162 -2.49 6.19 8.32
N PRO A 163 -1.94 5.01 7.93
CA PRO A 163 -0.92 4.93 6.90
C PRO A 163 -1.40 5.55 5.58
N GLY A 164 -0.53 6.30 4.92
CA GLY A 164 -0.84 7.00 3.67
C GLY A 164 -1.55 8.34 3.84
N ARG A 165 -2.13 8.65 5.00
CA ARG A 165 -2.74 9.97 5.27
C ARG A 165 -1.66 11.02 5.44
N ILE A 166 -1.85 12.16 4.77
CA ILE A 166 -1.01 13.34 4.94
C ILE A 166 -1.57 14.17 6.10
N TRP A 167 -0.71 14.46 7.08
CA TRP A 167 -1.02 15.30 8.21
C TRP A 167 -0.27 16.63 8.10
N SER A 168 -0.97 17.75 8.18
CA SER A 168 -0.30 19.06 8.30
C SER A 168 0.36 19.19 9.68
N ARG A 169 1.29 20.15 9.81
CA ARG A 169 1.94 20.43 11.10
C ARG A 169 0.94 20.88 12.15
N ASP A 170 -0.01 21.72 11.75
CA ASP A 170 -1.07 22.21 12.64
C ASP A 170 -1.97 21.07 13.13
N GLN A 171 -2.40 20.18 12.21
CA GLN A 171 -3.20 19.00 12.58
C GLN A 171 -2.47 18.09 13.56
N LEU A 172 -1.15 17.88 13.37
CA LEU A 172 -0.34 17.09 14.31
C LEU A 172 -0.18 17.79 15.65
N MET A 173 -0.07 19.13 15.65
CA MET A 173 -0.02 19.92 16.87
C MET A 173 -1.31 19.81 17.66
N ASP A 174 -2.46 19.97 17.00
CA ASP A 174 -3.78 19.89 17.64
C ASP A 174 -4.05 18.49 18.22
N GLU A 175 -3.64 17.43 17.51
CA GLU A 175 -3.82 16.04 17.94
C GLU A 175 -2.96 15.67 19.14
N ILE A 176 -1.72 16.21 19.22
CA ILE A 176 -0.74 15.84 20.24
C ILE A 176 -0.83 16.72 21.50
N TYR A 177 -1.15 18.00 21.33
CA TYR A 177 -1.21 18.98 22.41
C TYR A 177 -2.66 19.37 22.72
N GLN A 178 -3.37 18.56 23.48
CA GLN A 178 -4.76 18.82 23.90
C GLN A 178 -4.95 20.09 24.74
N ASP A 179 -3.87 20.69 25.25
CA ASP A 179 -3.87 21.82 26.19
C ASP A 179 -3.78 23.22 25.54
N HIS A 180 -4.02 23.38 24.23
CA HIS A 180 -3.99 24.66 23.52
C HIS A 180 -2.78 25.57 23.82
N ARG A 181 -1.65 25.01 24.21
CA ARG A 181 -0.42 25.79 24.39
C ARG A 181 0.08 26.23 23.03
N VAL A 182 0.33 27.54 22.89
CA VAL A 182 0.96 28.12 21.70
C VAL A 182 2.41 27.60 21.59
N VAL A 183 2.56 26.45 20.92
CA VAL A 183 3.87 25.86 20.65
C VAL A 183 4.16 26.11 19.17
N SER A 184 5.37 26.50 18.83
CA SER A 184 5.77 26.81 17.45
C SER A 184 5.77 25.56 16.56
N ASP A 185 5.34 25.67 15.27
CA ASP A 185 5.32 24.62 14.24
C ASP A 185 6.65 23.86 14.09
N ARG A 186 7.76 24.54 14.39
CA ARG A 186 9.11 23.93 14.44
C ARG A 186 9.26 22.81 15.47
N THR A 187 8.32 22.71 16.41
CA THR A 187 8.34 21.65 17.42
C THR A 187 8.03 20.29 16.82
N ILE A 188 7.09 20.20 15.88
CA ILE A 188 6.79 18.93 15.17
C ILE A 188 8.00 18.46 14.37
N ASP A 189 8.64 19.33 13.58
CA ASP A 189 9.83 19.01 12.80
C ASP A 189 10.96 18.48 13.68
N SER A 190 11.12 19.05 14.88
CA SER A 190 12.13 18.62 15.86
C SER A 190 11.82 17.24 16.42
N HIS A 191 10.54 16.93 16.70
CA HIS A 191 10.12 15.61 17.18
C HIS A 191 10.28 14.55 16.07
N ILE A 192 9.88 14.83 14.83
CA ILE A 192 10.12 13.94 13.69
C ILE A 192 11.61 13.64 13.51
N LYS A 193 12.46 14.67 13.59
CA LYS A 193 13.92 14.49 13.50
C LYS A 193 14.45 13.56 14.59
N ARG A 194 13.97 13.74 15.84
CA ARG A 194 14.38 12.89 16.97
C ARG A 194 13.87 11.46 16.82
N LEU A 195 12.62 11.27 16.41
CA LEU A 195 12.06 9.96 16.09
C LEU A 195 12.92 9.23 15.06
N ARG A 196 13.15 9.84 13.90
CA ARG A 196 14.00 9.25 12.85
C ARG A 196 15.40 8.90 13.34
N LYS A 197 15.98 9.76 14.20
CA LYS A 197 17.30 9.48 14.80
C LYS A 197 17.26 8.24 15.69
N LYS A 198 16.28 8.14 16.61
CA LYS A 198 16.13 7.00 17.52
C LYS A 198 15.92 5.68 16.76
N PHE A 199 15.11 5.69 15.71
CA PHE A 199 14.90 4.49 14.89
C PHE A 199 16.15 4.10 14.09
N ARG A 200 16.90 5.05 13.54
CA ARG A 200 18.16 4.78 12.83
C ARG A 200 19.27 4.22 13.74
N GLU A 201 19.18 4.42 15.04
CA GLU A 201 20.11 3.83 16.00
C GLU A 201 19.88 2.33 16.23
N VAL A 202 18.69 1.83 15.87
CA VAL A 202 18.28 0.43 16.05
C VAL A 202 18.02 -0.31 14.73
N THR A 203 17.77 0.41 13.64
CA THR A 203 17.58 -0.16 12.29
C THR A 203 17.96 0.84 11.22
N ASP A 204 18.82 0.42 10.27
CA ASP A 204 19.24 1.25 9.14
C ASP A 204 18.09 1.49 8.12
N GLU A 205 16.98 0.75 8.22
CA GLU A 205 15.91 0.72 7.24
C GLU A 205 14.66 1.53 7.63
N PHE A 206 14.67 2.29 8.75
CA PHE A 206 13.51 3.08 9.13
C PHE A 206 13.34 4.32 8.25
N ASP A 207 12.46 4.25 7.27
CA ASP A 207 12.04 5.37 6.41
C ASP A 207 10.50 5.53 6.35
N ALA A 208 9.81 5.02 7.37
CA ALA A 208 8.35 4.98 7.42
C ALA A 208 7.68 6.36 7.57
N ILE A 209 8.41 7.40 7.99
CA ILE A 209 7.86 8.76 8.09
C ILE A 209 8.39 9.60 6.94
N GLU A 210 7.54 9.87 5.95
CA GLU A 210 7.87 10.70 4.79
C GLU A 210 7.58 12.18 5.07
N THR A 211 8.44 13.08 4.57
CA THR A 211 8.22 14.53 4.60
C THR A 211 7.68 15.00 3.25
N LEU A 212 6.50 15.63 3.27
CA LEU A 212 5.96 16.33 2.11
C LEU A 212 6.25 17.83 2.29
N TYR A 213 7.21 18.32 1.53
CA TYR A 213 7.67 19.70 1.63
C TYR A 213 6.51 20.70 1.43
N GLY A 214 6.39 21.66 2.34
CA GLY A 214 5.34 22.67 2.34
C GLY A 214 3.95 22.18 2.79
N VAL A 215 3.77 20.85 3.01
CA VAL A 215 2.48 20.26 3.38
C VAL A 215 2.52 19.65 4.78
N GLY A 216 3.40 18.69 5.05
CA GLY A 216 3.43 18.01 6.34
C GLY A 216 4.14 16.64 6.30
N TYR A 217 3.56 15.67 6.97
CA TYR A 217 4.14 14.33 7.15
C TYR A 217 3.13 13.23 6.83
N ARG A 218 3.64 12.11 6.39
CA ARG A 218 2.88 10.89 6.12
C ARG A 218 3.64 9.67 6.66
N TYR A 219 2.91 8.70 7.20
CA TYR A 219 3.45 7.38 7.52
C TYR A 219 3.23 6.45 6.33
N THR A 220 4.29 5.77 5.92
CA THR A 220 4.28 4.74 4.87
C THR A 220 4.80 3.44 5.48
N GLU A 221 4.06 2.36 5.31
CA GLU A 221 4.47 1.01 5.72
C GLU A 221 5.45 0.40 4.72
#